data_9d328795e263a2db8fd277962e56fa29
#
_entry.id   9d328795e263a2db8fd277962e56fa29
#
_cell.length_a   1.000
_cell.length_b   1.000
_cell.length_c   1.000
_cell.angle_alpha   90.00
_cell.angle_beta   90.00
_cell.angle_gamma   90.00
#
_symmetry.space_group_name_H-M   'P 1'
#
loop_
_entity.id
_entity.type
_entity.pdbx_description
1 polymer ?
#
loop_
_entity_poly.entity_id
_entity_poly.type
_entity_poly.pdbx_seq_one_letter_code
_entity_poly.pdbx_strand_id
1 'polypeptide(L)'
;MTTTLKQALLQKYPRNGKIADKWEQATSTPFAWESLTKPNMAIFATWLCTDMAQSSARQYCAKMKAVIEPFTDDVVLPRDWRKFLTVKDDESQHVYLTEEEIKRIIAYKPDTLTEATVQQQFILGCLTGARHSDYSRFTEANVTATGNLVYVSQKTHVKAELPLSPVARQILFAKGTPYAQAYKREIDDHDFNDTIRDICRMCDIDQTVQLYRRGDFWTGKKYEAVSSHTSRRSFVTNLYLRCRDLLLVSRLAGHSSTAMTERYVCCGMENMTENAMNYFKSFSQ
;
A
#
# COMPACT_ATOMS: atom_id res chain seq x y z
N MET A 1 -36.52 9.98 14.23
CA MET A 1 -35.54 8.95 13.83
C MET A 1 -35.30 7.98 14.96
N THR A 2 -35.36 6.66 14.69
CA THR A 2 -35.13 5.62 15.71
C THR A 2 -33.65 5.24 15.86
N THR A 3 -32.80 5.50 14.86
CA THR A 3 -31.38 5.14 14.84
C THR A 3 -30.52 6.35 15.18
N THR A 4 -29.68 6.26 16.22
CA THR A 4 -28.72 7.32 16.55
C THR A 4 -27.51 7.30 15.58
N LEU A 5 -26.78 8.42 15.47
CA LEU A 5 -25.54 8.48 14.65
C LEU A 5 -24.51 7.42 15.04
N LYS A 6 -24.35 7.17 16.36
CA LYS A 6 -23.47 6.13 16.89
C LYS A 6 -23.92 4.73 16.48
N GLN A 7 -25.23 4.46 16.53
CA GLN A 7 -25.79 3.18 16.07
C GLN A 7 -25.60 3.00 14.56
N ALA A 8 -25.83 4.01 13.75
CA ALA A 8 -25.59 3.97 12.31
C ALA A 8 -24.10 3.71 11.98
N LEU A 9 -23.17 4.33 12.74
CA LEU A 9 -21.75 4.07 12.61
C LEU A 9 -21.41 2.61 12.95
N LEU A 10 -21.91 2.08 14.07
CA LEU A 10 -21.65 0.72 14.51
C LEU A 10 -22.26 -0.33 13.58
N GLN A 11 -23.44 -0.08 13.04
CA GLN A 11 -24.10 -0.95 12.07
C GLN A 11 -23.26 -1.14 10.78
N LYS A 12 -22.71 -0.04 10.29
CA LYS A 12 -21.88 -0.07 9.06
C LYS A 12 -20.43 -0.44 9.32
N TYR A 13 -19.89 -0.04 10.47
CA TYR A 13 -18.48 -0.24 10.85
C TYR A 13 -18.36 -0.69 12.31
N PRO A 14 -18.62 -1.97 12.63
CA PRO A 14 -18.70 -2.45 14.02
C PRO A 14 -17.46 -2.19 14.88
N ARG A 15 -16.28 -2.11 14.27
CA ARG A 15 -15.00 -1.88 14.98
C ARG A 15 -14.69 -0.41 15.25
N ASN A 16 -15.54 0.53 14.82
CA ASN A 16 -15.21 1.97 14.89
C ASN A 16 -15.95 2.71 16.02
N GLY A 17 -16.64 2.00 16.94
CA GLY A 17 -17.42 2.63 18.00
C GLY A 17 -16.61 3.52 18.95
N LYS A 18 -15.36 3.15 19.24
CA LYS A 18 -14.47 3.92 20.12
C LYS A 18 -14.21 5.37 19.66
N ILE A 19 -14.40 5.68 18.38
CA ILE A 19 -14.18 7.04 17.88
C ILE A 19 -15.24 8.01 18.38
N ALA A 20 -16.50 7.55 18.54
CA ALA A 20 -17.57 8.37 19.08
C ALA A 20 -17.29 8.75 20.55
N ASP A 21 -16.88 7.76 21.36
CA ASP A 21 -16.57 7.98 22.77
C ASP A 21 -15.37 8.93 22.96
N LYS A 22 -14.30 8.72 22.16
CA LYS A 22 -13.14 9.61 22.16
C LYS A 22 -13.48 11.06 21.75
N TRP A 23 -14.34 11.21 20.76
CA TRP A 23 -14.80 12.52 20.31
C TRP A 23 -15.57 13.24 21.41
N GLU A 24 -16.53 12.56 22.05
CA GLU A 24 -17.33 13.14 23.14
C GLU A 24 -16.46 13.54 24.35
N GLN A 25 -15.46 12.72 24.68
CA GLN A 25 -14.50 13.02 25.75
C GLN A 25 -13.61 14.23 25.42
N ALA A 26 -13.12 14.31 24.18
CA ALA A 26 -12.17 15.34 23.78
C ALA A 26 -12.81 16.71 23.56
N THR A 27 -14.09 16.76 23.14
CA THR A 27 -14.73 18.00 22.69
C THR A 27 -15.96 18.39 23.51
N SER A 28 -16.44 17.52 24.41
CA SER A 28 -17.72 17.65 25.11
C SER A 28 -18.92 17.83 24.15
N THR A 29 -18.76 17.45 22.88
CA THR A 29 -19.80 17.55 21.86
C THR A 29 -20.43 16.17 21.66
N PRO A 30 -21.76 16.00 21.80
CA PRO A 30 -22.43 14.72 21.60
C PRO A 30 -22.19 14.18 20.18
N PHE A 31 -21.96 12.87 20.05
CA PHE A 31 -21.87 12.20 18.76
C PHE A 31 -23.30 11.86 18.26
N ALA A 32 -24.00 12.89 17.82
CA ALA A 32 -25.43 12.86 17.48
C ALA A 32 -25.71 13.56 16.13
N TRP A 33 -26.89 13.30 15.55
CA TRP A 33 -27.31 13.91 14.29
C TRP A 33 -27.36 15.44 14.37
N GLU A 34 -27.84 15.96 15.48
CA GLU A 34 -27.99 17.39 15.76
C GLU A 34 -26.64 18.12 15.83
N SER A 35 -25.58 17.35 16.12
CA SER A 35 -24.21 17.88 16.18
C SER A 35 -23.54 18.00 14.82
N LEU A 36 -24.17 17.55 13.72
CA LEU A 36 -23.60 17.62 12.37
C LEU A 36 -23.71 19.03 11.77
N THR A 37 -23.17 20.02 12.46
CA THR A 37 -23.04 21.41 12.00
C THR A 37 -21.71 21.62 11.23
N LYS A 38 -21.63 22.71 10.43
CA LYS A 38 -20.38 23.06 9.72
C LYS A 38 -19.16 23.14 10.66
N PRO A 39 -19.24 23.87 11.80
CA PRO A 39 -18.12 23.94 12.74
C PRO A 39 -17.73 22.58 13.29
N ASN A 40 -18.69 21.81 13.78
CA ASN A 40 -18.41 20.54 14.43
C ASN A 40 -17.80 19.51 13.46
N MET A 41 -18.27 19.45 12.22
CA MET A 41 -17.67 18.57 11.20
C MET A 41 -16.22 19.00 10.87
N ALA A 42 -15.94 20.29 10.76
CA ALA A 42 -14.59 20.79 10.51
C ALA A 42 -13.67 20.51 11.73
N ILE A 43 -14.17 20.74 12.94
CA ILE A 43 -13.44 20.42 14.18
C ILE A 43 -13.19 18.93 14.28
N PHE A 44 -14.17 18.07 13.93
CA PHE A 44 -14.01 16.62 13.91
C PHE A 44 -12.89 16.18 12.94
N ALA A 45 -12.87 16.72 11.73
CA ALA A 45 -11.82 16.43 10.75
C ALA A 45 -10.42 16.84 11.24
N THR A 46 -10.32 18.02 11.89
CA THR A 46 -9.05 18.51 12.45
C THR A 46 -8.62 17.69 13.67
N TRP A 47 -9.55 17.38 14.57
CA TRP A 47 -9.29 16.55 15.75
C TRP A 47 -8.80 15.15 15.36
N LEU A 48 -9.39 14.54 14.34
CA LEU A 48 -8.89 13.24 13.85
C LEU A 48 -7.41 13.32 13.46
N CYS A 49 -6.95 14.44 12.87
CA CYS A 49 -5.55 14.62 12.51
C CYS A 49 -4.61 14.77 13.71
N THR A 50 -5.12 15.15 14.88
CA THR A 50 -4.33 15.18 16.12
C THR A 50 -4.32 13.84 16.86
N ASP A 51 -5.41 13.06 16.76
CA ASP A 51 -5.53 11.75 17.44
C ASP A 51 -4.86 10.61 16.64
N MET A 52 -4.71 10.75 15.32
CA MET A 52 -4.20 9.68 14.47
C MET A 52 -3.46 10.20 13.22
N ALA A 53 -2.81 9.28 12.50
CA ALA A 53 -2.17 9.60 11.22
C ALA A 53 -3.18 10.17 10.21
N GLN A 54 -2.76 11.14 9.40
CA GLN A 54 -3.60 11.87 8.44
C GLN A 54 -4.34 10.94 7.46
N SER A 55 -3.69 9.85 7.00
CA SER A 55 -4.31 8.83 6.17
C SER A 55 -5.45 8.09 6.89
N SER A 56 -5.31 7.82 8.20
CA SER A 56 -6.36 7.23 9.03
C SER A 56 -7.51 8.22 9.25
N ALA A 57 -7.20 9.48 9.57
CA ALA A 57 -8.18 10.55 9.70
C ALA A 57 -9.02 10.71 8.43
N ARG A 58 -8.38 10.68 7.26
CA ARG A 58 -9.05 10.70 5.96
C ARG A 58 -10.00 9.52 5.76
N GLN A 59 -9.59 8.30 6.16
CA GLN A 59 -10.46 7.13 6.11
C GLN A 59 -11.67 7.28 7.04
N TYR A 60 -11.49 7.84 8.24
CA TYR A 60 -12.60 8.09 9.16
C TYR A 60 -13.56 9.14 8.61
N CYS A 61 -13.07 10.22 8.03
CA CYS A 61 -13.93 11.18 7.32
C CYS A 61 -14.72 10.54 6.18
N ALA A 62 -14.09 9.66 5.39
CA ALA A 62 -14.78 8.91 4.34
C ALA A 62 -15.85 7.95 4.91
N LYS A 63 -15.55 7.25 6.01
CA LYS A 63 -16.53 6.40 6.71
C LYS A 63 -17.71 7.22 7.25
N MET A 64 -17.45 8.38 7.85
CA MET A 64 -18.50 9.28 8.34
C MET A 64 -19.40 9.74 7.19
N LYS A 65 -18.84 10.15 6.04
CA LYS A 65 -19.63 10.46 4.85
C LYS A 65 -20.54 9.30 4.44
N ALA A 66 -19.98 8.08 4.40
CA ALA A 66 -20.72 6.90 4.03
C ALA A 66 -21.81 6.51 5.05
N VAL A 67 -21.65 6.85 6.33
CA VAL A 67 -22.69 6.66 7.38
C VAL A 67 -23.80 7.68 7.25
N ILE A 68 -23.47 8.93 6.95
CA ILE A 68 -24.45 10.04 6.85
C ILE A 68 -25.28 9.94 5.56
N GLU A 69 -24.66 9.50 4.46
CA GLU A 69 -25.26 9.48 3.11
C GLU A 69 -26.68 8.90 3.03
N PRO A 70 -26.99 7.73 3.64
CA PRO A 70 -28.34 7.14 3.61
C PRO A 70 -29.39 7.95 4.36
N PHE A 71 -29.01 8.91 5.19
CA PHE A 71 -29.90 9.68 6.07
C PHE A 71 -30.00 11.14 5.67
N THR A 72 -29.52 11.52 4.48
CA THR A 72 -29.52 12.92 4.03
C THR A 72 -30.90 13.54 3.89
N ASP A 73 -31.92 12.73 3.64
CA ASP A 73 -33.31 13.18 3.53
C ASP A 73 -34.00 13.29 4.88
N ASP A 74 -33.45 12.64 5.91
CA ASP A 74 -34.05 12.56 7.25
C ASP A 74 -33.39 13.48 8.29
N VAL A 75 -32.19 14.01 7.97
CA VAL A 75 -31.37 14.82 8.89
C VAL A 75 -31.11 16.19 8.29
N VAL A 76 -31.24 17.23 9.11
CA VAL A 76 -30.86 18.59 8.70
C VAL A 76 -29.33 18.71 8.60
N LEU A 77 -28.82 18.75 7.38
CA LEU A 77 -27.39 18.88 7.09
C LEU A 77 -27.05 20.25 6.49
N PRO A 78 -25.88 20.79 6.78
CA PRO A 78 -25.42 22.00 6.13
C PRO A 78 -25.22 21.79 4.62
N ARG A 79 -25.47 22.83 3.83
CA ARG A 79 -25.12 22.81 2.41
C ARG A 79 -23.62 22.46 2.25
N ASP A 80 -23.30 21.60 1.28
CA ASP A 80 -21.93 21.13 1.01
C ASP A 80 -21.26 20.42 2.20
N TRP A 81 -22.02 19.78 3.08
CA TRP A 81 -21.53 19.15 4.30
C TRP A 81 -20.34 18.20 4.08
N ARG A 82 -20.26 17.55 2.90
CA ARG A 82 -19.14 16.64 2.56
C ARG A 82 -17.78 17.34 2.53
N LYS A 83 -17.73 18.64 2.27
CA LYS A 83 -16.48 19.42 2.25
C LYS A 83 -15.89 19.59 3.65
N PHE A 84 -16.73 19.62 4.69
CA PHE A 84 -16.29 19.81 6.08
C PHE A 84 -15.73 18.53 6.70
N LEU A 85 -16.08 17.36 6.16
CA LEU A 85 -15.51 16.05 6.54
C LEU A 85 -14.40 15.63 5.54
N THR A 86 -13.47 16.53 5.25
CA THR A 86 -12.41 16.25 4.27
C THR A 86 -11.05 16.57 4.90
N VAL A 87 -10.17 15.58 4.87
CA VAL A 87 -8.76 15.68 5.24
C VAL A 87 -7.94 15.57 3.96
N LYS A 88 -6.96 16.47 3.79
CA LYS A 88 -6.06 16.45 2.62
C LYS A 88 -5.31 15.11 2.54
N ASP A 89 -4.88 14.75 1.36
CA ASP A 89 -4.02 13.57 1.18
C ASP A 89 -2.64 13.88 1.77
N ASP A 90 -2.06 12.88 2.42
CA ASP A 90 -0.68 12.92 2.86
C ASP A 90 0.18 12.33 1.72
N GLU A 91 1.04 13.16 1.12
CA GLU A 91 1.98 12.73 0.08
C GLU A 91 3.17 11.99 0.70
N SER A 92 2.89 11.00 1.56
CA SER A 92 3.94 10.19 2.18
C SER A 92 4.84 9.55 1.14
N GLN A 93 6.13 9.80 1.26
CA GLN A 93 7.16 9.17 0.44
C GLN A 93 7.44 7.76 0.93
N HIS A 94 7.82 6.91 -0.01
CA HIS A 94 8.10 5.50 0.25
C HIS A 94 9.36 5.05 -0.48
N VAL A 95 10.01 4.02 0.05
CA VAL A 95 11.14 3.38 -0.61
C VAL A 95 10.67 2.32 -1.62
N TYR A 96 11.53 2.07 -2.58
CA TYR A 96 11.52 0.87 -3.42
C TYR A 96 12.92 0.24 -3.39
N LEU A 97 13.03 -1.01 -3.76
CA LEU A 97 14.29 -1.70 -3.93
C LEU A 97 14.69 -1.69 -5.40
N THR A 98 15.95 -1.36 -5.66
CA THR A 98 16.53 -1.44 -7.00
C THR A 98 16.67 -2.89 -7.45
N GLU A 99 16.91 -3.11 -8.75
CA GLU A 99 17.13 -4.47 -9.27
C GLU A 99 18.33 -5.16 -8.58
N GLU A 100 19.38 -4.41 -8.27
CA GLU A 100 20.58 -4.94 -7.60
C GLU A 100 20.28 -5.33 -6.15
N GLU A 101 19.47 -4.55 -5.44
CA GLU A 101 19.04 -4.88 -4.08
C GLU A 101 18.14 -6.14 -4.08
N ILE A 102 17.24 -6.26 -5.05
CA ILE A 102 16.40 -7.46 -5.22
C ILE A 102 17.27 -8.69 -5.51
N LYS A 103 18.29 -8.58 -6.36
CA LYS A 103 19.24 -9.67 -6.63
C LYS A 103 19.97 -10.13 -5.36
N ARG A 104 20.34 -9.21 -4.49
CA ARG A 104 20.96 -9.56 -3.18
C ARG A 104 19.99 -10.35 -2.29
N ILE A 105 18.71 -9.96 -2.26
CA ILE A 105 17.67 -10.71 -1.53
C ILE A 105 17.46 -12.10 -2.15
N ILE A 106 17.48 -12.23 -3.48
CA ILE A 106 17.39 -13.52 -4.18
C ILE A 106 18.57 -14.44 -3.83
N ALA A 107 19.75 -13.87 -3.68
CA ALA A 107 20.98 -14.62 -3.34
C ALA A 107 21.09 -14.96 -1.84
N TYR A 108 20.33 -14.30 -0.97
CA TYR A 108 20.30 -14.55 0.47
C TYR A 108 19.90 -16.01 0.76
N LYS A 109 20.60 -16.63 1.68
CA LYS A 109 20.34 -18.01 2.13
C LYS A 109 19.60 -17.97 3.46
N PRO A 110 18.31 -18.31 3.50
CA PRO A 110 17.55 -18.30 4.74
C PRO A 110 18.00 -19.45 5.66
N ASP A 111 18.16 -19.16 6.94
CA ASP A 111 18.50 -20.13 7.97
C ASP A 111 17.24 -20.77 8.56
N THR A 112 16.11 -20.11 8.49
CA THR A 112 14.82 -20.55 9.07
C THR A 112 13.72 -20.66 8.03
N LEU A 113 12.69 -21.47 8.34
CA LEU A 113 11.49 -21.55 7.51
C LEU A 113 10.76 -20.20 7.43
N THR A 114 10.79 -19.39 8.48
CA THR A 114 10.17 -18.07 8.49
C THR A 114 10.88 -17.13 7.52
N GLU A 115 12.20 -17.07 7.56
CA GLU A 115 12.98 -16.28 6.58
C GLU A 115 12.75 -16.76 5.15
N ALA A 116 12.74 -18.07 4.91
CA ALA A 116 12.46 -18.64 3.59
C ALA A 116 11.05 -18.27 3.10
N THR A 117 10.06 -18.29 4.00
CA THR A 117 8.68 -17.88 3.69
C THR A 117 8.64 -16.42 3.24
N VAL A 118 9.19 -15.52 4.06
CA VAL A 118 9.19 -14.08 3.82
C VAL A 118 9.99 -13.72 2.58
N GLN A 119 11.18 -14.29 2.44
CA GLN A 119 12.03 -14.09 1.26
C GLN A 119 11.29 -14.47 -0.04
N GLN A 120 10.74 -15.69 -0.11
CA GLN A 120 10.05 -16.16 -1.30
C GLN A 120 8.80 -15.32 -1.61
N GLN A 121 8.00 -15.00 -0.61
CA GLN A 121 6.83 -14.14 -0.77
C GLN A 121 7.22 -12.75 -1.24
N PHE A 122 8.23 -12.14 -0.65
CA PHE A 122 8.71 -10.81 -1.03
C PHE A 122 9.26 -10.79 -2.46
N ILE A 123 10.06 -11.80 -2.85
CA ILE A 123 10.58 -11.94 -4.22
C ILE A 123 9.43 -12.09 -5.22
N LEU A 124 8.42 -12.92 -4.92
CA LEU A 124 7.23 -13.03 -5.78
C LEU A 124 6.55 -11.66 -5.94
N GLY A 125 6.40 -10.88 -4.87
CA GLY A 125 5.87 -9.52 -4.95
C GLY A 125 6.72 -8.58 -5.83
N CYS A 126 8.06 -8.64 -5.70
CA CYS A 126 9.00 -7.86 -6.52
C CYS A 126 9.00 -8.24 -8.02
N LEU A 127 8.67 -9.47 -8.35
CA LEU A 127 8.73 -9.99 -9.71
C LEU A 127 7.37 -10.05 -10.42
N THR A 128 6.27 -9.89 -9.67
CA THR A 128 4.90 -9.97 -10.23
C THR A 128 4.09 -8.70 -9.99
N GLY A 129 4.53 -7.84 -9.09
CA GLY A 129 3.76 -6.67 -8.66
C GLY A 129 2.47 -7.01 -7.90
N ALA A 130 2.19 -8.28 -7.64
CA ALA A 130 1.01 -8.71 -6.88
C ALA A 130 1.02 -8.16 -5.45
N ARG A 131 -0.13 -8.09 -4.81
CA ARG A 131 -0.25 -7.74 -3.38
C ARG A 131 0.11 -8.95 -2.52
N HIS A 132 0.49 -8.71 -1.25
CA HIS A 132 0.78 -9.77 -0.28
C HIS A 132 -0.36 -10.80 -0.21
N SER A 133 -1.59 -10.36 -0.11
CA SER A 133 -2.77 -11.23 -0.12
C SER A 133 -2.94 -12.07 -1.39
N ASP A 134 -2.33 -11.69 -2.51
CA ASP A 134 -2.47 -12.38 -3.79
C ASP A 134 -1.32 -13.37 -3.99
N TYR A 135 -0.05 -12.94 -3.87
CA TYR A 135 1.10 -13.80 -4.19
C TYR A 135 1.32 -14.97 -3.20
N SER A 136 0.90 -14.84 -1.95
CA SER A 136 0.93 -15.94 -0.97
C SER A 136 0.06 -17.14 -1.39
N ARG A 137 -0.89 -16.93 -2.30
CA ARG A 137 -1.84 -17.93 -2.79
C ARG A 137 -1.55 -18.45 -4.19
N PHE A 138 -0.47 -18.03 -4.81
CA PHE A 138 -0.12 -18.52 -6.13
C PHE A 138 0.13 -20.02 -6.11
N THR A 139 -0.29 -20.67 -7.17
CA THR A 139 -0.09 -22.10 -7.40
C THR A 139 0.38 -22.33 -8.83
N GLU A 140 0.79 -23.56 -9.13
CA GLU A 140 1.14 -23.96 -10.50
C GLU A 140 -0.03 -23.73 -11.47
N ALA A 141 -1.29 -23.84 -11.00
CA ALA A 141 -2.49 -23.61 -11.80
C ALA A 141 -2.68 -22.15 -12.25
N ASN A 142 -1.98 -21.19 -11.61
CA ASN A 142 -1.96 -19.81 -12.07
C ASN A 142 -1.06 -19.58 -13.29
N VAL A 143 -0.30 -20.60 -13.71
CA VAL A 143 0.64 -20.48 -14.82
C VAL A 143 0.04 -21.13 -16.07
N THR A 144 -0.14 -20.35 -17.13
CA THR A 144 -0.67 -20.80 -18.41
C THR A 144 0.31 -21.70 -19.15
N ALA A 145 -0.17 -22.44 -20.15
CA ALA A 145 0.68 -23.23 -21.04
C ALA A 145 1.74 -22.38 -21.78
N THR A 146 1.47 -21.08 -21.98
CA THR A 146 2.41 -20.11 -22.58
C THR A 146 3.43 -19.56 -21.59
N GLY A 147 3.36 -19.95 -20.31
CA GLY A 147 4.28 -19.52 -19.25
C GLY A 147 3.93 -18.19 -18.59
N ASN A 148 2.75 -17.64 -18.85
CA ASN A 148 2.28 -16.43 -18.18
C ASN A 148 1.65 -16.76 -16.82
N LEU A 149 1.88 -15.91 -15.82
CA LEU A 149 1.14 -15.91 -14.56
C LEU A 149 -0.17 -15.15 -14.75
N VAL A 150 -1.28 -15.81 -14.39
CA VAL A 150 -2.63 -15.21 -14.44
C VAL A 150 -3.28 -15.33 -13.07
N TYR A 151 -3.76 -14.21 -12.55
CA TYR A 151 -4.50 -14.18 -11.28
C TYR A 151 -5.55 -13.08 -11.26
N VAL A 152 -6.53 -13.21 -10.37
CA VAL A 152 -7.50 -12.16 -10.06
C VAL A 152 -7.21 -11.62 -8.66
N SER A 153 -6.95 -10.32 -8.56
CA SER A 153 -6.66 -9.70 -7.27
C SER A 153 -7.86 -9.78 -6.33
N GLN A 154 -7.64 -10.26 -5.11
CA GLN A 154 -8.70 -10.41 -4.11
C GLN A 154 -9.35 -9.10 -3.68
N LYS A 155 -8.54 -8.05 -3.60
CA LYS A 155 -9.01 -6.74 -3.12
C LYS A 155 -9.76 -5.94 -4.17
N THR A 156 -9.39 -6.07 -5.45
CA THR A 156 -9.90 -5.20 -6.52
C THR A 156 -10.63 -5.96 -7.60
N HIS A 157 -10.62 -7.29 -7.58
CA HIS A 157 -11.21 -8.19 -8.58
C HIS A 157 -10.72 -7.91 -10.02
N VAL A 158 -9.57 -7.26 -10.15
CA VAL A 158 -8.92 -7.01 -11.44
C VAL A 158 -8.08 -8.22 -11.82
N LYS A 159 -8.28 -8.73 -13.05
CA LYS A 159 -7.43 -9.77 -13.63
C LYS A 159 -6.08 -9.15 -14.03
N ALA A 160 -4.99 -9.80 -13.64
CA ALA A 160 -3.64 -9.49 -14.09
C ALA A 160 -3.07 -10.70 -14.85
N GLU A 161 -2.31 -10.41 -15.91
CA GLU A 161 -1.60 -11.40 -16.70
C GLU A 161 -0.24 -10.83 -17.06
N LEU A 162 0.83 -11.58 -16.74
CA LEU A 162 2.19 -11.14 -16.98
C LEU A 162 3.11 -12.34 -17.24
N PRO A 163 4.20 -12.15 -18.01
CA PRO A 163 5.22 -13.18 -18.17
C PRO A 163 5.84 -13.56 -16.82
N LEU A 164 5.94 -14.85 -16.54
CA LEU A 164 6.54 -15.33 -15.31
C LEU A 164 8.06 -15.38 -15.45
N SER A 165 8.76 -14.63 -14.60
CA SER A 165 10.23 -14.65 -14.58
C SER A 165 10.79 -16.03 -14.21
N PRO A 166 12.01 -16.40 -14.66
CA PRO A 166 12.64 -17.68 -14.30
C PRO A 166 12.73 -17.89 -12.78
N VAL A 167 13.08 -16.85 -12.03
CA VAL A 167 13.19 -16.93 -10.55
C VAL A 167 11.81 -17.16 -9.90
N ALA A 168 10.78 -16.43 -10.32
CA ALA A 168 9.43 -16.66 -9.80
C ALA A 168 8.93 -18.05 -10.16
N ARG A 169 9.22 -18.53 -11.38
CA ARG A 169 8.92 -19.89 -11.79
C ARG A 169 9.61 -20.94 -10.89
N GLN A 170 10.89 -20.72 -10.60
CA GLN A 170 11.63 -21.62 -9.71
C GLN A 170 10.99 -21.68 -8.31
N ILE A 171 10.57 -20.55 -7.74
CA ILE A 171 9.88 -20.52 -6.44
C ILE A 171 8.55 -21.29 -6.50
N LEU A 172 7.73 -21.07 -7.53
CA LEU A 172 6.41 -21.70 -7.66
C LEU A 172 6.47 -23.20 -7.87
N PHE A 173 7.47 -23.69 -8.62
CA PHE A 173 7.58 -25.09 -9.02
C PHE A 173 8.64 -25.88 -8.23
N ALA A 174 9.29 -25.30 -7.21
CA ALA A 174 10.28 -25.97 -6.39
C ALA A 174 9.70 -27.21 -5.72
N LYS A 175 10.43 -28.33 -5.78
CA LYS A 175 10.09 -29.60 -5.11
C LYS A 175 11.36 -30.24 -4.56
N GLY A 176 11.24 -30.91 -3.41
CA GLY A 176 12.30 -31.76 -2.87
C GLY A 176 13.54 -31.02 -2.33
N THR A 177 13.52 -29.70 -2.24
CA THR A 177 14.59 -28.89 -1.62
C THR A 177 14.15 -28.39 -0.25
N PRO A 178 15.08 -28.08 0.66
CA PRO A 178 14.75 -27.37 1.88
C PRO A 178 13.96 -26.09 1.54
N TYR A 179 12.89 -25.86 2.28
CA TYR A 179 12.00 -24.70 2.09
C TYR A 179 11.29 -24.62 0.71
N ALA A 180 11.18 -25.74 -0.03
CA ALA A 180 10.41 -25.78 -1.27
C ALA A 180 8.99 -25.24 -1.04
N GLN A 181 8.57 -24.24 -1.83
CA GLN A 181 7.26 -23.61 -1.75
C GLN A 181 6.92 -23.02 -0.36
N ALA A 182 7.92 -22.56 0.41
CA ALA A 182 7.72 -21.93 1.72
C ALA A 182 6.79 -20.70 1.63
N TYR A 183 6.69 -20.03 0.48
CA TYR A 183 5.79 -18.92 0.25
C TYR A 183 4.31 -19.22 0.51
N LYS A 184 3.89 -20.47 0.50
CA LYS A 184 2.50 -20.90 0.79
C LYS A 184 2.13 -20.81 2.27
N ARG A 185 3.13 -20.66 3.15
CA ARG A 185 2.88 -20.55 4.59
C ARG A 185 2.26 -19.19 4.91
N GLU A 186 1.22 -19.22 5.74
CA GLU A 186 0.65 -17.98 6.30
C GLU A 186 1.61 -17.38 7.34
N ILE A 187 1.74 -16.06 7.29
CA ILE A 187 2.50 -15.26 8.24
C ILE A 187 1.74 -13.94 8.42
N ASP A 188 1.70 -13.43 9.64
CA ASP A 188 1.04 -12.15 9.87
C ASP A 188 1.88 -10.96 9.36
N ASP A 189 1.21 -9.82 9.18
CA ASP A 189 1.84 -8.64 8.59
C ASP A 189 2.98 -8.06 9.45
N HIS A 190 2.93 -8.23 10.78
CA HIS A 190 3.97 -7.72 11.69
C HIS A 190 5.23 -8.57 11.55
N ASP A 191 5.12 -9.88 11.73
CA ASP A 191 6.23 -10.82 11.61
C ASP A 191 6.85 -10.78 10.21
N PHE A 192 6.02 -10.67 9.16
CA PHE A 192 6.48 -10.48 7.80
C PHE A 192 7.37 -9.23 7.67
N ASN A 193 6.86 -8.08 8.15
CA ASN A 193 7.56 -6.81 8.00
C ASN A 193 8.86 -6.77 8.80
N ASP A 194 8.89 -7.33 9.99
CA ASP A 194 10.10 -7.39 10.80
C ASP A 194 11.14 -8.31 10.16
N THR A 195 10.74 -9.51 9.73
CA THR A 195 11.64 -10.47 9.07
C THR A 195 12.21 -9.91 7.76
N ILE A 196 11.40 -9.24 6.91
CA ILE A 196 11.93 -8.67 5.66
C ILE A 196 12.91 -7.53 5.91
N ARG A 197 12.72 -6.72 6.97
CA ARG A 197 13.70 -5.70 7.36
C ARG A 197 15.01 -6.32 7.77
N ASP A 198 14.98 -7.40 8.56
CA ASP A 198 16.18 -8.13 8.95
C ASP A 198 16.90 -8.74 7.74
N ILE A 199 16.18 -9.38 6.82
CA ILE A 199 16.76 -9.87 5.56
C ILE A 199 17.40 -8.72 4.77
N CYS A 200 16.71 -7.59 4.62
CA CYS A 200 17.26 -6.42 3.93
C CYS A 200 18.53 -5.88 4.61
N ARG A 201 18.56 -5.84 5.95
CA ARG A 201 19.75 -5.45 6.72
C ARG A 201 20.91 -6.41 6.47
N MET A 202 20.67 -7.72 6.46
CA MET A 202 21.70 -8.75 6.16
C MET A 202 22.15 -8.73 4.69
N CYS A 203 21.35 -8.15 3.80
CA CYS A 203 21.70 -7.92 2.40
C CYS A 203 22.34 -6.55 2.14
N ASP A 204 22.83 -5.84 3.14
CA ASP A 204 23.49 -4.53 3.04
C ASP A 204 22.62 -3.46 2.34
N ILE A 205 21.29 -3.50 2.59
CA ILE A 205 20.35 -2.47 2.10
C ILE A 205 20.23 -1.37 3.16
N ASP A 206 21.33 -0.78 3.53
CA ASP A 206 21.50 0.07 4.72
C ASP A 206 21.77 1.55 4.42
N GLN A 207 21.66 1.98 3.16
CA GLN A 207 21.82 3.38 2.80
C GLN A 207 20.87 4.28 3.60
N THR A 208 21.36 5.46 3.99
CA THR A 208 20.54 6.45 4.69
C THR A 208 19.59 7.10 3.70
N VAL A 209 18.30 7.14 4.04
CA VAL A 209 17.25 7.78 3.26
C VAL A 209 16.49 8.80 4.09
N GLN A 210 16.06 9.88 3.46
CA GLN A 210 15.15 10.86 4.05
C GLN A 210 13.79 10.75 3.33
N LEU A 211 12.73 10.62 4.10
CA LEU A 211 11.38 10.44 3.60
C LEU A 211 10.41 11.39 4.31
N TYR A 212 9.57 12.07 3.54
CA TYR A 212 8.46 12.80 4.13
C TYR A 212 7.34 11.82 4.49
N ARG A 213 6.98 11.75 5.77
CA ARG A 213 5.97 10.83 6.30
C ARG A 213 5.17 11.48 7.42
N ARG A 214 3.85 11.34 7.39
CA ARG A 214 2.95 11.83 8.44
C ARG A 214 3.14 13.31 8.78
N GLY A 215 3.45 14.13 7.76
CA GLY A 215 3.63 15.57 7.96
C GLY A 215 5.02 16.00 8.40
N ASP A 216 6.00 15.08 8.52
CA ASP A 216 7.36 15.37 8.96
C ASP A 216 8.42 14.60 8.15
N PHE A 217 9.68 15.03 8.24
CA PHE A 217 10.81 14.34 7.64
C PHE A 217 11.34 13.28 8.60
N TRP A 218 11.33 12.04 8.12
CA TRP A 218 11.97 10.91 8.78
C TRP A 218 13.29 10.59 8.08
N THR A 219 14.37 10.41 8.85
CA THR A 219 15.68 9.97 8.35
C THR A 219 16.07 8.68 9.05
N GLY A 220 16.47 7.67 8.28
CA GLY A 220 16.87 6.37 8.81
C GLY A 220 17.48 5.48 7.73
N LYS A 221 17.72 4.21 8.07
CA LYS A 221 18.24 3.23 7.12
C LYS A 221 17.12 2.74 6.19
N LYS A 222 17.44 2.50 4.92
CA LYS A 222 16.47 2.09 3.91
C LYS A 222 15.69 0.84 4.31
N TYR A 223 16.37 -0.18 4.89
CA TYR A 223 15.72 -1.40 5.36
C TYR A 223 14.60 -1.15 6.39
N GLU A 224 14.75 -0.13 7.27
CA GLU A 224 13.75 0.22 8.28
C GLU A 224 12.43 0.70 7.65
N ALA A 225 12.50 1.19 6.43
CA ALA A 225 11.36 1.66 5.66
C ALA A 225 10.71 0.57 4.79
N VAL A 226 11.29 -0.63 4.74
CA VAL A 226 10.78 -1.75 3.93
C VAL A 226 9.56 -2.39 4.59
N SER A 227 8.61 -2.81 3.78
CA SER A 227 7.42 -3.53 4.18
C SER A 227 6.94 -4.45 3.05
N SER A 228 5.94 -5.29 3.30
CA SER A 228 5.32 -6.14 2.26
C SER A 228 4.94 -5.35 1.00
N HIS A 229 4.44 -4.12 1.16
CA HIS A 229 4.07 -3.22 0.05
C HIS A 229 5.28 -2.70 -0.75
N THR A 230 6.47 -2.71 -0.17
CA THR A 230 7.69 -2.30 -0.88
C THR A 230 7.98 -3.22 -2.06
N SER A 231 7.66 -4.51 -1.98
CA SER A 231 7.81 -5.45 -3.10
C SER A 231 7.06 -4.98 -4.35
N ARG A 232 5.79 -4.62 -4.20
CA ARG A 232 4.97 -4.12 -5.31
C ARG A 232 5.45 -2.76 -5.81
N ARG A 233 5.90 -1.86 -4.93
CA ARG A 233 6.50 -0.57 -5.32
C ARG A 233 7.77 -0.79 -6.13
N SER A 234 8.59 -1.73 -5.73
CA SER A 234 9.83 -2.10 -6.45
C SER A 234 9.53 -2.62 -7.86
N PHE A 235 8.54 -3.52 -8.01
CA PHE A 235 8.10 -3.97 -9.32
C PHE A 235 7.66 -2.82 -10.21
N VAL A 236 6.74 -1.99 -9.72
CA VAL A 236 6.16 -0.88 -10.48
C VAL A 236 7.23 0.14 -10.87
N THR A 237 8.09 0.52 -9.92
CA THR A 237 9.13 1.53 -10.15
C THR A 237 10.20 1.03 -11.14
N ASN A 238 10.77 -0.17 -10.90
CA ASN A 238 11.80 -0.71 -11.77
C ASN A 238 11.29 -0.95 -13.19
N LEU A 239 10.08 -1.51 -13.34
CA LEU A 239 9.49 -1.73 -14.63
C LEU A 239 9.22 -0.41 -15.37
N TYR A 240 8.69 0.61 -14.66
CA TYR A 240 8.48 1.94 -15.22
C TYR A 240 9.80 2.60 -15.64
N LEU A 241 10.84 2.50 -14.84
CA LEU A 241 12.16 3.04 -15.18
C LEU A 241 12.73 2.42 -16.46
N ARG A 242 12.41 1.16 -16.74
CA ARG A 242 12.83 0.48 -17.97
C ARG A 242 12.00 0.82 -19.19
N CYS A 243 10.69 0.73 -19.11
CA CYS A 243 9.81 0.82 -20.28
C CYS A 243 9.23 2.22 -20.50
N ARG A 244 9.18 3.08 -19.47
CA ARG A 244 8.58 4.42 -19.50
C ARG A 244 7.11 4.44 -19.94
N ASP A 245 6.45 3.29 -19.91
CA ASP A 245 5.05 3.13 -20.27
C ASP A 245 4.20 2.84 -19.02
N LEU A 246 3.53 3.87 -18.52
CA LEU A 246 2.70 3.78 -17.31
C LEU A 246 1.47 2.89 -17.52
N LEU A 247 0.94 2.83 -18.76
CA LEU A 247 -0.21 2.01 -19.08
C LEU A 247 0.15 0.52 -19.08
N LEU A 248 1.30 0.17 -19.66
CA LEU A 248 1.83 -1.19 -19.62
C LEU A 248 2.04 -1.64 -18.17
N VAL A 249 2.74 -0.83 -17.36
CA VAL A 249 2.99 -1.12 -15.94
C VAL A 249 1.69 -1.28 -15.16
N SER A 250 0.70 -0.44 -15.42
CA SER A 250 -0.62 -0.50 -14.80
C SER A 250 -1.31 -1.85 -15.05
N ARG A 251 -1.30 -2.30 -16.30
CA ARG A 251 -1.90 -3.58 -16.72
C ARG A 251 -1.19 -4.77 -16.09
N LEU A 252 0.14 -4.80 -16.13
CA LEU A 252 0.93 -5.90 -15.56
C LEU A 252 0.82 -5.97 -14.04
N ALA A 253 0.74 -4.83 -13.35
CA ALA A 253 0.54 -4.78 -11.91
C ALA A 253 -0.93 -5.03 -11.49
N GLY A 254 -1.88 -5.13 -12.40
CA GLY A 254 -3.31 -5.27 -12.07
C GLY A 254 -3.84 -4.05 -11.31
N HIS A 255 -3.47 -2.84 -11.76
CA HIS A 255 -4.05 -1.59 -11.28
C HIS A 255 -5.33 -1.25 -12.05
N SER A 256 -6.31 -0.68 -11.37
CA SER A 256 -7.57 -0.24 -12.00
C SER A 256 -7.42 1.06 -12.79
N SER A 257 -6.32 1.81 -12.58
CA SER A 257 -6.02 3.05 -13.30
C SER A 257 -4.53 3.36 -13.30
N THR A 258 -4.07 4.15 -14.28
CA THR A 258 -2.70 4.68 -14.35
C THR A 258 -2.40 5.62 -13.19
N ALA A 259 -3.37 6.41 -12.72
CA ALA A 259 -3.24 7.26 -11.53
C ALA A 259 -2.89 6.46 -10.26
N MET A 260 -3.37 5.21 -10.15
CA MET A 260 -2.94 4.32 -9.06
C MET A 260 -1.48 3.89 -9.26
N THR A 261 -1.05 3.60 -10.49
CA THR A 261 0.34 3.22 -10.80
C THR A 261 1.29 4.36 -10.48
N GLU A 262 0.95 5.59 -10.83
CA GLU A 262 1.73 6.79 -10.58
C GLU A 262 2.05 6.95 -9.07
N ARG A 263 1.09 6.67 -8.18
CA ARG A 263 1.32 6.69 -6.72
C ARG A 263 2.29 5.61 -6.22
N TYR A 264 2.52 4.57 -7.00
CA TYR A 264 3.46 3.50 -6.66
C TYR A 264 4.86 3.76 -7.21
N VAL A 265 5.01 4.63 -8.21
CA VAL A 265 6.31 4.99 -8.77
C VAL A 265 7.07 5.86 -7.75
N CYS A 266 8.14 5.32 -7.23
CA CYS A 266 9.03 5.98 -6.26
C CYS A 266 10.27 6.56 -6.97
N CYS A 267 10.09 7.32 -8.05
CA CYS A 267 11.20 7.97 -8.73
C CYS A 267 11.63 9.21 -7.96
N GLY A 268 12.86 9.21 -7.46
CA GLY A 268 13.49 10.44 -6.96
C GLY A 268 13.75 11.45 -8.08
N MET A 269 13.92 12.71 -7.70
CA MET A 269 14.30 13.81 -8.63
C MET A 269 15.57 13.49 -9.43
N GLU A 270 16.50 12.71 -8.86
CA GLU A 270 17.74 12.28 -9.51
C GLU A 270 17.49 11.55 -10.83
N ASN A 271 16.57 10.58 -10.83
CA ASN A 271 16.21 9.84 -12.06
C ASN A 271 15.48 10.72 -13.09
N MET A 272 14.72 11.70 -12.64
CA MET A 272 14.07 12.68 -13.52
C MET A 272 15.10 13.63 -14.14
N THR A 273 16.07 14.08 -13.33
CA THR A 273 17.14 14.98 -13.75
C THR A 273 18.03 14.31 -14.80
N GLU A 274 18.43 13.04 -14.61
CA GLU A 274 19.25 12.30 -15.57
C GLU A 274 18.55 12.16 -16.93
N ASN A 275 17.27 11.84 -16.94
CA ASN A 275 16.49 11.77 -18.18
C ASN A 275 16.33 13.13 -18.86
N ALA A 276 16.11 14.20 -18.10
CA ALA A 276 16.06 15.55 -18.62
C ALA A 276 17.41 15.97 -19.19
N MET A 277 18.52 15.65 -18.53
CA MET A 277 19.87 15.90 -19.05
C MET A 277 20.16 15.15 -20.34
N ASN A 278 19.73 13.89 -20.46
CA ASN A 278 19.89 13.12 -21.69
C ASN A 278 19.06 13.71 -22.83
N TYR A 279 17.84 14.17 -22.54
CA TYR A 279 17.03 14.91 -23.51
C TYR A 279 17.73 16.20 -23.96
N PHE A 280 18.25 17.02 -23.04
CA PHE A 280 18.95 18.25 -23.40
C PHE A 280 20.25 18.01 -24.15
N LYS A 281 21.01 16.94 -23.85
CA LYS A 281 22.22 16.58 -24.61
C LYS A 281 21.93 16.29 -26.08
N SER A 282 20.74 15.84 -26.45
CA SER A 282 20.37 15.58 -27.85
C SER A 282 20.29 16.87 -28.70
N PHE A 283 20.24 18.03 -28.08
CA PHE A 283 20.26 19.34 -28.76
C PHE A 283 21.64 20.00 -28.77
N SER A 284 22.67 19.35 -28.24
CA SER A 284 24.02 19.88 -28.11
C SER A 284 24.98 19.37 -29.17
N GLN A 285 24.45 18.77 -30.25
CA GLN A 285 25.22 18.27 -31.44
C GLN A 285 25.07 19.21 -32.60
#